data_fe454292d57d3ae34951a313bd29f9cf
#
_entry.id   fe454292d57d3ae34951a313bd29f9cf
#
_cell.length_a   1.000
_cell.length_b   1.000
_cell.length_c   1.000
_cell.angle_alpha   90.00
_cell.angle_beta   90.00
_cell.angle_gamma   90.00
#
_symmetry.space_group_name_H-M   'P 1'
#
loop_
_entity.id
_entity.type
_entity.pdbx_description
1 polymer ?
#
loop_
_entity_poly.entity_id
_entity_poly.type
_entity_poly.pdbx_seq_one_letter_code
_entity_poly.pdbx_strand_id
1 'polypeptide(L)'
;AGDKFIDGIGEAAFYGPKVDFMAKDAIGREHQVGTIQVDFVQPTNFGLEYVSETGTREMPVMIHCAVAGSLERFLSVYIEHTAGNFPLWMSPTQLSIIPINAEAHDE
;
A
#
# COMPACT_ATOMS: atom_id res chain seq x y z
N ALA A 1 5.66 18.36 -13.26
CA ALA A 1 5.01 17.14 -13.72
C ALA A 1 3.54 17.27 -13.33
N GLY A 2 2.67 17.42 -14.33
CA GLY A 2 1.24 17.50 -14.09
C GLY A 2 0.72 16.15 -13.66
N ASP A 3 0.01 16.12 -12.53
CA ASP A 3 -0.66 14.92 -12.05
C ASP A 3 -1.67 14.48 -13.09
N LYS A 4 -1.46 13.33 -13.68
CA LYS A 4 -2.43 12.76 -14.62
C LYS A 4 -3.51 12.07 -13.79
N PHE A 5 -4.57 12.77 -13.55
CA PHE A 5 -5.80 12.19 -13.04
C PHE A 5 -6.60 11.61 -14.21
N ILE A 6 -7.02 10.36 -14.08
CA ILE A 6 -7.87 9.66 -15.06
C ILE A 6 -9.17 9.33 -14.34
N ASP A 7 -10.29 9.75 -14.91
CA ASP A 7 -11.60 9.43 -14.39
C ASP A 7 -12.04 8.04 -14.86
N GLY A 8 -12.09 7.08 -13.95
CA GLY A 8 -12.51 5.70 -14.18
C GLY A 8 -14.01 5.51 -14.00
N ILE A 9 -14.81 6.07 -14.90
CA ILE A 9 -16.27 5.97 -14.85
C ILE A 9 -16.69 4.48 -14.91
N GLY A 10 -17.43 4.02 -13.90
CA GLY A 10 -17.94 2.64 -13.82
C GLY A 10 -17.00 1.64 -13.13
N GLU A 11 -15.80 2.09 -12.67
CA GLU A 11 -14.86 1.23 -11.94
C GLU A 11 -15.01 1.30 -10.41
N ALA A 12 -15.96 2.08 -9.91
CA ALA A 12 -16.23 2.18 -8.49
C ALA A 12 -16.70 0.83 -7.90
N ALA A 13 -16.37 0.60 -6.63
CA ALA A 13 -16.92 -0.53 -5.89
C ALA A 13 -18.42 -0.29 -5.58
N PHE A 14 -19.16 -1.38 -5.31
CA PHE A 14 -20.60 -1.27 -4.98
C PHE A 14 -20.86 -0.49 -3.68
N TYR A 15 -19.86 -0.42 -2.80
CA TYR A 15 -19.93 0.27 -1.50
C TYR A 15 -19.49 1.73 -1.53
N GLY A 16 -18.91 2.20 -2.65
CA GLY A 16 -18.53 3.60 -2.78
C GLY A 16 -17.40 3.87 -3.78
N PRO A 17 -17.00 5.13 -3.93
CA PRO A 17 -15.93 5.53 -4.83
C PRO A 17 -14.56 5.09 -4.33
N LYS A 18 -13.60 4.99 -5.26
CA LYS A 18 -12.20 4.67 -4.97
C LYS A 18 -11.23 5.56 -5.73
N VAL A 19 -10.03 5.71 -5.20
CA VAL A 19 -8.89 6.30 -5.87
C VAL A 19 -7.78 5.25 -5.91
N ASP A 20 -7.35 4.87 -7.12
CA ASP A 20 -6.26 3.93 -7.33
C ASP A 20 -4.99 4.68 -7.74
N PHE A 21 -3.87 4.32 -7.11
CA PHE A 21 -2.55 4.84 -7.45
C PHE A 21 -1.86 3.87 -8.38
N MET A 22 -1.60 4.34 -9.61
CA MET A 22 -0.96 3.57 -10.66
C MET A 22 0.50 4.00 -10.82
N ALA A 23 1.41 3.03 -10.84
CA ALA A 23 2.81 3.24 -11.16
C ALA A 23 3.18 2.52 -12.45
N LYS A 24 4.09 3.10 -13.23
CA LYS A 24 4.65 2.47 -14.44
C LYS A 24 6.05 1.95 -14.14
N ASP A 25 6.30 0.72 -14.56
CA ASP A 25 7.64 0.17 -14.54
C ASP A 25 8.51 0.66 -15.71
N ALA A 26 9.77 0.21 -15.75
CA ALA A 26 10.73 0.64 -16.75
C ALA A 26 10.38 0.25 -18.19
N ILE A 27 9.52 -0.76 -18.36
CA ILE A 27 9.06 -1.24 -19.68
C ILE A 27 7.63 -0.77 -19.99
N GLY A 28 7.06 0.13 -19.18
CA GLY A 28 5.79 0.79 -19.40
C GLY A 28 4.54 0.03 -18.94
N ARG A 29 4.68 -1.08 -18.22
CA ARG A 29 3.53 -1.78 -17.61
C ARG A 29 2.99 -0.98 -16.44
N GLU A 30 1.68 -0.93 -16.32
CA GLU A 30 1.00 -0.24 -15.21
C GLU A 30 0.67 -1.21 -14.08
N HIS A 31 0.98 -0.79 -12.86
CA HIS A 31 0.74 -1.55 -11.64
C HIS A 31 -0.02 -0.69 -10.64
N GLN A 32 -1.12 -1.22 -10.12
CA GLN A 32 -1.82 -0.59 -9.01
C GLN A 32 -1.01 -0.84 -7.73
N VAL A 33 -0.44 0.23 -7.19
CA VAL A 33 0.45 0.18 -6.02
C VAL A 33 -0.22 0.61 -4.73
N GLY A 34 -1.40 1.19 -4.81
CA GLY A 34 -2.19 1.57 -3.65
C GLY A 34 -3.61 1.92 -4.01
N THR A 35 -4.49 1.96 -3.02
CA THR A 35 -5.87 2.39 -3.18
C THR A 35 -6.42 3.02 -1.92
N ILE A 36 -7.31 3.98 -2.10
CA ILE A 36 -8.16 4.52 -1.04
C ILE A 36 -9.60 4.32 -1.48
N GLN A 37 -10.42 3.72 -0.63
CA GLN A 37 -11.82 3.40 -0.91
C GLN A 37 -12.71 3.98 0.17
N VAL A 38 -13.76 4.66 -0.24
CA VAL A 38 -14.80 5.17 0.67
C VAL A 38 -15.93 4.15 0.69
N ASP A 39 -16.37 3.77 1.88
CA ASP A 39 -17.35 2.71 2.08
C ASP A 39 -18.51 3.23 2.94
N PHE A 40 -19.70 3.24 2.34
CA PHE A 40 -20.95 3.65 2.99
C PHE A 40 -21.80 2.47 3.43
N VAL A 41 -21.43 1.24 3.07
CA VAL A 41 -22.22 0.01 3.29
C VAL A 41 -21.79 -0.73 4.55
N GLN A 42 -20.49 -0.94 4.73
CA GLN A 42 -19.96 -1.72 5.86
C GLN A 42 -20.27 -1.12 7.23
N PRO A 43 -20.23 0.22 7.43
CA PRO A 43 -20.62 0.80 8.71
C PRO A 43 -22.05 0.40 9.12
N THR A 44 -22.98 0.35 8.18
CA THR A 44 -24.35 -0.13 8.43
C THR A 44 -24.37 -1.60 8.81
N ASN A 45 -23.66 -2.45 8.07
CA ASN A 45 -23.62 -3.90 8.30
C ASN A 45 -23.03 -4.26 9.67
N PHE A 46 -22.06 -3.46 10.13
CA PHE A 46 -21.42 -3.64 11.44
C PHE A 46 -22.15 -2.89 12.57
N GLY A 47 -23.17 -2.09 12.27
CA GLY A 47 -23.89 -1.29 13.26
C GLY A 47 -22.99 -0.26 13.94
N LEU A 48 -22.05 0.33 13.19
CA LEU A 48 -21.12 1.31 13.75
C LEU A 48 -21.80 2.64 13.97
N GLU A 49 -21.55 3.24 15.13
CA GLU A 49 -22.04 4.57 15.51
C GLU A 49 -20.95 5.36 16.21
N TYR A 50 -20.97 6.66 16.04
CA TYR A 50 -20.16 7.59 16.82
C TYR A 50 -21.03 8.70 17.38
N VAL A 51 -20.54 9.41 18.40
CA VAL A 51 -21.21 10.56 18.96
C VAL A 51 -20.68 11.81 18.26
N SER A 52 -21.57 12.50 17.55
CA SER A 52 -21.23 13.74 16.85
C SER A 52 -21.02 14.91 17.80
N GLU A 53 -20.53 16.03 17.31
CA GLU A 53 -20.33 17.26 18.08
C GLU A 53 -21.61 17.78 18.70
N THR A 54 -22.76 17.46 18.11
CA THR A 54 -24.10 17.81 18.62
C THR A 54 -24.60 16.86 19.70
N GLY A 55 -23.84 15.80 20.04
CA GLY A 55 -24.21 14.79 21.03
C GLY A 55 -25.18 13.72 20.50
N THR A 56 -25.48 13.72 19.21
CA THR A 56 -26.31 12.69 18.55
C THR A 56 -25.45 11.52 18.09
N ARG A 57 -26.05 10.33 18.05
CA ARG A 57 -25.42 9.16 17.44
C ARG A 57 -25.58 9.21 15.93
N GLU A 58 -24.49 9.10 15.23
CA GLU A 58 -24.43 9.13 13.77
C GLU A 58 -23.62 7.97 13.25
N MET A 59 -23.90 7.52 12.02
CA MET A 59 -23.15 6.48 11.35
C MET A 59 -21.89 7.05 10.73
N PRO A 60 -20.72 6.45 10.98
CA PRO A 60 -19.47 6.88 10.33
C PRO A 60 -19.42 6.46 8.86
N VAL A 61 -18.57 7.11 8.10
CA VAL A 61 -18.12 6.64 6.80
C VAL A 61 -16.80 5.91 7.01
N MET A 62 -16.65 4.72 6.43
CA MET A 62 -15.42 3.95 6.54
C MET A 62 -14.50 4.28 5.37
N ILE A 63 -13.22 4.42 5.63
CA ILE A 63 -12.20 4.62 4.62
C ILE A 63 -11.22 3.46 4.70
N HIS A 64 -11.15 2.67 3.64
CA HIS A 64 -10.15 1.64 3.48
C HIS A 64 -8.93 2.23 2.78
N CYS A 65 -7.74 1.92 3.27
CA CYS A 65 -6.48 2.38 2.70
C CYS A 65 -5.52 1.20 2.55
N ALA A 66 -5.19 0.86 1.32
CA ALA A 66 -4.18 -0.13 1.01
C ALA A 66 -2.92 0.59 0.48
N VAL A 67 -1.90 0.72 1.32
CA VAL A 67 -0.69 1.50 1.02
C VAL A 67 0.19 0.81 -0.02
N ALA A 68 0.31 -0.52 0.03
CA ALA A 68 1.15 -1.29 -0.89
C ALA A 68 0.32 -2.17 -1.85
N GLY A 69 -1.01 -2.10 -1.79
CA GLY A 69 -1.89 -3.00 -2.53
C GLY A 69 -1.66 -4.47 -2.13
N SER A 70 -1.25 -5.32 -3.06
CA SER A 70 -0.75 -6.67 -2.77
C SER A 70 0.74 -6.61 -2.49
N LEU A 71 1.17 -7.18 -1.34
CA LEU A 71 2.59 -7.22 -0.97
C LEU A 71 3.43 -7.95 -2.01
N GLU A 72 2.92 -9.05 -2.57
CA GLU A 72 3.60 -9.84 -3.58
C GLU A 72 3.82 -9.02 -4.85
N ARG A 73 2.80 -8.29 -5.30
CA ARG A 73 2.92 -7.41 -6.47
C ARG A 73 3.88 -6.26 -6.22
N PHE A 74 3.75 -5.61 -5.06
CA PHE A 74 4.65 -4.52 -4.67
C PHE A 74 6.09 -4.99 -4.65
N LEU A 75 6.39 -6.12 -3.99
CA LEU A 75 7.73 -6.67 -3.92
C LEU A 75 8.26 -7.06 -5.30
N SER A 76 7.44 -7.67 -6.15
CA SER A 76 7.83 -8.02 -7.52
C SER A 76 8.28 -6.79 -8.31
N VAL A 77 7.45 -5.74 -8.32
CA VAL A 77 7.78 -4.48 -9.02
C VAL A 77 9.00 -3.80 -8.40
N TYR A 78 9.11 -3.83 -7.08
CA TYR A 78 10.20 -3.19 -6.36
C TYR A 78 11.54 -3.88 -6.58
N ILE A 79 11.57 -5.23 -6.57
CA ILE A 79 12.77 -6.02 -6.89
C ILE A 79 13.24 -5.72 -8.31
N GLU A 80 12.31 -5.70 -9.27
CA GLU A 80 12.61 -5.39 -10.67
C GLU A 80 13.13 -3.95 -10.81
N HIS A 81 12.49 -2.98 -10.17
CA HIS A 81 12.88 -1.56 -10.23
C HIS A 81 14.27 -1.31 -9.64
N THR A 82 14.61 -1.96 -8.54
CA THR A 82 15.91 -1.80 -7.86
C THR A 82 16.99 -2.73 -8.39
N ALA A 83 16.64 -3.66 -9.31
CA ALA A 83 17.51 -4.75 -9.75
C ALA A 83 18.10 -5.56 -8.57
N GLY A 84 17.34 -5.69 -7.48
CA GLY A 84 17.76 -6.36 -6.26
C GLY A 84 18.65 -5.51 -5.32
N ASN A 85 19.02 -4.30 -5.70
CA ASN A 85 19.79 -3.38 -4.86
C ASN A 85 18.87 -2.63 -3.90
N PHE A 86 18.52 -3.27 -2.80
CA PHE A 86 17.62 -2.67 -1.81
C PHE A 86 18.33 -1.61 -0.95
N PRO A 87 17.60 -0.58 -0.51
CA PRO A 87 18.10 0.27 0.56
C PRO A 87 18.30 -0.56 1.83
N LEU A 88 19.23 -0.13 2.68
CA LEU A 88 19.67 -0.89 3.86
C LEU A 88 18.50 -1.37 4.72
N TRP A 89 17.50 -0.52 4.95
CA TRP A 89 16.34 -0.83 5.80
C TRP A 89 15.41 -1.94 5.24
N MET A 90 15.50 -2.22 3.92
CA MET A 90 14.76 -3.31 3.27
C MET A 90 15.64 -4.51 2.92
N SER A 91 16.96 -4.41 3.12
CA SER A 91 17.87 -5.51 2.80
C SER A 91 17.68 -6.67 3.75
N PRO A 92 17.53 -7.91 3.26
CA PRO A 92 17.44 -9.11 4.12
C PRO A 92 18.67 -9.30 5.00
N THR A 93 19.85 -8.96 4.46
CA THR A 93 21.12 -8.93 5.19
C THR A 93 21.60 -7.50 5.22
N GLN A 94 21.57 -6.87 6.38
CA GLN A 94 21.95 -5.47 6.57
C GLN A 94 23.44 -5.28 6.85
N LEU A 95 24.06 -6.29 7.45
CA LEU A 95 25.47 -6.30 7.80
C LEU A 95 26.00 -7.73 7.70
N SER A 96 27.17 -7.90 7.10
CA SER A 96 27.90 -9.16 7.11
C SER A 96 29.29 -8.91 7.67
N ILE A 97 29.67 -9.66 8.68
CA ILE A 97 31.02 -9.62 9.25
C ILE A 97 31.78 -10.81 8.68
N ILE A 98 32.89 -10.53 7.99
CA ILE A 98 33.72 -11.57 7.39
C ILE A 98 35.07 -11.57 8.12
N PRO A 99 35.33 -12.55 9.00
CA PRO A 99 36.60 -12.67 9.68
C PRO A 99 37.69 -13.12 8.72
N ILE A 100 38.94 -12.64 8.93
CA ILE A 100 40.12 -13.08 8.18
C ILE A 100 40.47 -14.52 8.56
N ASN A 101 40.25 -14.91 9.82
CA ASN A 101 40.45 -16.25 10.33
C ASN A 101 39.22 -16.65 11.17
N ALA A 102 38.43 -17.59 10.66
CA ALA A 102 37.22 -18.04 11.33
C ALA A 102 37.49 -18.70 12.69
N GLU A 103 38.59 -19.46 12.82
CA GLU A 103 38.95 -20.14 14.08
C GLU A 103 39.36 -19.20 15.20
N ALA A 104 39.81 -17.99 14.87
CA ALA A 104 40.25 -16.99 15.85
C ALA A 104 39.14 -16.03 16.32
N HIS A 105 37.97 -16.07 15.65
CA HIS A 105 36.88 -15.09 15.85
C HIS A 105 35.51 -15.74 15.99
N ASP A 106 35.47 -16.96 16.51
CA ASP A 106 34.25 -17.77 16.72
C ASP A 106 33.54 -17.47 18.05
N GLU A 107 33.71 -16.24 18.61
CA GLU A 107 33.01 -15.74 19.80
C GLU A 107 31.93 -14.73 19.46
#